data_44fa53f695bcba2422a7f020bb8e0797
#
_entry.id   44fa53f695bcba2422a7f020bb8e0797
#
_cell.length_a   1.000
_cell.length_b   1.000
_cell.length_c   1.000
_cell.angle_alpha   90.00
_cell.angle_beta   90.00
_cell.angle_gamma   90.00
#
_symmetry.space_group_name_H-M   'P 1'
#
loop_
_entity.id
_entity.type
_entity.pdbx_description
1 polymer ?
#
loop_
_entity_poly.entity_id
_entity_poly.type
_entity_poly.pdbx_seq_one_letter_code
_entity_poly.pdbx_strand_id
1 'polypeptide(L)'
;MLYPDTLIQRLRNDEDVPRRAIERVAPWNAYSDDDLWHAVFGPTITRSWMVLSDGHCPACGGNANMYDWQIDPFTAPWKALCPTCSVGFPRNDFATFYRSGLDERGLFDPARADRTLLVDADGRSDLAGIDD
;
A
#
# COMPACT_ATOMS: atom_id res chain seq x y z
N MET A 1 20.38 15.53 20.64
CA MET A 1 19.01 16.06 20.68
C MET A 1 18.56 16.26 19.22
N LEU A 2 17.42 15.70 18.83
CA LEU A 2 16.98 15.69 17.42
C LEU A 2 16.32 17.02 16.99
N TYR A 3 15.84 17.81 17.93
CA TYR A 3 15.16 19.09 17.66
C TYR A 3 15.67 20.20 18.58
N PRO A 4 15.77 21.45 18.08
CA PRO A 4 16.12 22.61 18.91
C PRO A 4 15.08 22.86 20.02
N ASP A 5 15.53 23.23 21.21
CA ASP A 5 14.62 23.49 22.33
C ASP A 5 13.62 24.63 22.04
N THR A 6 14.00 25.61 21.23
CA THR A 6 13.10 26.67 20.76
C THR A 6 11.92 26.15 19.95
N LEU A 7 12.13 25.12 19.13
CA LEU A 7 11.06 24.50 18.37
C LEU A 7 10.11 23.74 19.29
N ILE A 8 10.67 22.99 20.26
CA ILE A 8 9.88 22.24 21.24
C ILE A 8 9.01 23.20 22.08
N GLN A 9 9.56 24.29 22.55
CA GLN A 9 8.81 25.29 23.32
C GLN A 9 7.71 25.95 22.48
N ARG A 10 8.01 26.28 21.21
CA ARG A 10 7.01 26.84 20.31
C ARG A 10 5.85 25.87 20.05
N LEU A 11 6.12 24.57 19.84
CA LEU A 11 5.08 23.56 19.65
C LEU A 11 4.26 23.31 20.92
N ARG A 12 4.87 23.40 22.12
CA ARG A 12 4.16 23.30 23.40
C ARG A 12 3.22 24.46 23.68
N ASN A 13 3.56 25.63 23.19
CA ASN A 13 2.76 26.83 23.39
C ASN A 13 1.73 27.09 22.30
N ASP A 14 1.74 26.27 21.22
CA ASP A 14 0.76 26.34 20.15
C ASP A 14 -0.47 25.48 20.52
N GLU A 15 -1.55 26.15 20.97
CA GLU A 15 -2.79 25.49 21.36
C GLU A 15 -3.49 24.73 20.22
N ASP A 16 -3.16 25.06 18.97
CA ASP A 16 -3.73 24.41 17.79
C ASP A 16 -3.03 23.08 17.45
N VAL A 17 -1.81 22.86 17.92
CA VAL A 17 -1.05 21.63 17.62
C VAL A 17 -1.76 20.37 18.14
N PRO A 18 -2.21 20.31 19.41
CA PRO A 18 -2.95 19.15 19.91
C PRO A 18 -4.23 18.91 19.12
N ARG A 19 -4.99 19.96 18.82
CA ARG A 19 -6.25 19.85 18.07
C ARG A 19 -5.99 19.27 16.66
N ARG A 20 -5.04 19.82 15.91
CA ARG A 20 -4.68 19.32 14.58
C ARG A 20 -4.14 17.89 14.60
N ALA A 21 -3.40 17.51 15.63
CA ALA A 21 -2.93 16.15 15.81
C ALA A 21 -4.09 15.18 16.03
N ILE A 22 -5.05 15.53 16.90
CA ILE A 22 -6.25 14.74 17.17
C ILE A 22 -7.08 14.58 15.89
N GLU A 23 -7.33 15.66 15.16
CA GLU A 23 -8.07 15.63 13.89
C GLU A 23 -7.41 14.71 12.85
N ARG A 24 -6.06 14.69 12.78
CA ARG A 24 -5.31 13.82 11.85
C ARG A 24 -5.37 12.35 12.22
N VAL A 25 -5.39 12.02 13.52
CA VAL A 25 -5.43 10.62 13.96
C VAL A 25 -6.84 10.09 14.15
N ALA A 26 -7.84 10.97 14.24
CA ALA A 26 -9.23 10.56 14.44
C ALA A 26 -9.74 9.49 13.45
N PRO A 27 -9.45 9.56 12.14
CA PRO A 27 -9.86 8.52 11.20
C PRO A 27 -9.26 7.15 11.51
N TRP A 28 -8.07 7.10 12.09
CA TRP A 28 -7.36 5.87 12.44
C TRP A 28 -7.89 5.19 13.69
N ASN A 29 -8.58 5.94 14.56
CA ASN A 29 -9.18 5.38 15.77
C ASN A 29 -10.38 4.44 15.50
N ALA A 30 -10.86 4.38 14.25
CA ALA A 30 -11.90 3.45 13.83
C ALA A 30 -11.38 2.03 13.58
N TYR A 31 -10.07 1.85 13.50
CA TYR A 31 -9.43 0.57 13.21
C TYR A 31 -8.90 -0.07 14.50
N SER A 32 -8.90 -1.40 14.54
CA SER A 32 -8.25 -2.14 15.61
C SER A 32 -6.71 -2.07 15.50
N ASP A 33 -6.02 -2.38 16.58
CA ASP A 33 -4.55 -2.47 16.57
C ASP A 33 -4.05 -3.50 15.54
N ASP A 34 -4.78 -4.61 15.37
CA ASP A 34 -4.47 -5.62 14.37
C ASP A 34 -4.61 -5.09 12.95
N ASP A 35 -5.68 -4.33 12.65
CA ASP A 35 -5.86 -3.70 11.34
C ASP A 35 -4.73 -2.72 11.04
N LEU A 36 -4.38 -1.88 12.02
CA LEU A 36 -3.29 -0.91 11.90
C LEU A 36 -1.94 -1.62 11.70
N TRP A 37 -1.69 -2.71 12.45
CA TRP A 37 -0.49 -3.52 12.29
C TRP A 37 -0.41 -4.12 10.89
N HIS A 38 -1.50 -4.72 10.41
CA HIS A 38 -1.57 -5.30 9.07
C HIS A 38 -1.44 -4.25 7.97
N ALA A 39 -1.95 -3.03 8.17
CA ALA A 39 -1.77 -1.93 7.22
C ALA A 39 -0.32 -1.48 7.09
N VAL A 40 0.48 -1.57 8.16
CA VAL A 40 1.88 -1.10 8.16
C VAL A 40 2.86 -2.23 7.84
N PHE A 41 2.68 -3.40 8.44
CA PHE A 41 3.64 -4.51 8.39
C PHE A 41 3.08 -5.77 7.71
N GLY A 42 1.79 -5.81 7.52
CA GLY A 42 1.12 -6.96 6.94
C GLY A 42 1.16 -6.98 5.41
N PRO A 43 0.53 -8.00 4.83
CA PRO A 43 0.48 -8.22 3.40
C PRO A 43 -0.43 -7.23 2.66
N THR A 44 -0.93 -6.18 3.31
CA THR A 44 -1.80 -5.18 2.69
C THR A 44 -1.06 -4.05 1.96
N ILE A 45 0.28 -3.99 2.07
CA ILE A 45 1.09 -2.93 1.46
C ILE A 45 1.70 -3.41 0.14
N THR A 46 1.35 -2.73 -0.93
CA THR A 46 1.89 -2.98 -2.27
C THR A 46 2.95 -1.92 -2.60
N ARG A 47 4.23 -2.26 -2.45
CA ARG A 47 5.34 -1.32 -2.70
C ARG A 47 5.97 -1.45 -4.09
N SER A 48 6.09 -2.67 -4.57
CA SER A 48 6.84 -3.00 -5.78
C SER A 48 6.26 -2.37 -7.04
N TRP A 49 4.95 -2.23 -7.12
CA TRP A 49 4.32 -1.64 -8.29
C TRP A 49 4.77 -0.22 -8.60
N MET A 50 4.96 0.62 -7.60
CA MET A 50 5.38 2.01 -7.78
C MET A 50 6.77 2.12 -8.45
N VAL A 51 7.61 1.12 -8.28
CA VAL A 51 8.93 1.05 -8.91
C VAL A 51 8.83 0.50 -10.34
N LEU A 52 7.93 -0.48 -10.56
CA LEU A 52 7.77 -1.15 -11.85
C LEU A 52 7.05 -0.30 -12.90
N SER A 53 6.29 0.70 -12.49
CA SER A 53 5.49 1.53 -13.41
C SER A 53 6.32 2.48 -14.29
N ASP A 54 7.62 2.63 -14.02
CA ASP A 54 8.53 3.52 -14.75
C ASP A 54 7.99 4.96 -14.92
N GLY A 55 7.29 5.45 -13.90
CA GLY A 55 6.73 6.80 -13.88
C GLY A 55 5.45 7.01 -14.71
N HIS A 56 4.86 5.94 -15.25
CA HIS A 56 3.65 6.02 -16.06
C HIS A 56 2.58 5.01 -15.64
N CYS A 57 1.32 5.37 -15.82
CA CYS A 57 0.22 4.45 -15.64
C CYS A 57 0.03 3.57 -16.88
N PRO A 58 0.09 2.23 -16.78
CA PRO A 58 -0.11 1.36 -17.94
C PRO A 58 -1.52 1.40 -18.55
N ALA A 59 -2.52 1.87 -17.79
CA ALA A 59 -3.91 1.95 -18.27
C ALA A 59 -4.19 3.23 -19.05
N CYS A 60 -3.70 4.39 -18.57
CA CYS A 60 -4.03 5.67 -19.19
C CYS A 60 -2.82 6.42 -19.79
N GLY A 61 -1.61 5.92 -19.61
CA GLY A 61 -0.36 6.58 -20.05
C GLY A 61 -0.01 7.86 -19.29
N GLY A 62 -0.82 8.24 -18.29
CA GLY A 62 -0.59 9.44 -17.50
C GLY A 62 0.67 9.30 -16.62
N ASN A 63 1.35 10.44 -16.39
CA ASN A 63 2.49 10.46 -15.47
C ASN A 63 2.03 10.11 -14.04
N ALA A 64 2.75 9.21 -13.41
CA ALA A 64 2.56 8.80 -12.03
C ALA A 64 3.92 8.45 -11.44
N ASN A 65 4.60 9.43 -10.84
CA ASN A 65 5.86 9.18 -10.17
C ASN A 65 5.66 8.26 -8.97
N MET A 66 6.74 7.72 -8.43
CA MET A 66 6.69 6.70 -7.37
C MET A 66 5.79 7.09 -6.18
N TYR A 67 5.79 8.36 -5.77
CA TYR A 67 5.00 8.83 -4.62
C TYR A 67 3.63 9.41 -4.98
N ASP A 68 3.27 9.47 -6.25
CA ASP A 68 1.96 9.97 -6.69
C ASP A 68 0.88 8.88 -6.63
N TRP A 69 1.29 7.62 -6.63
CA TRP A 69 0.38 6.47 -6.49
C TRP A 69 -0.31 6.49 -5.13
N GLN A 70 -1.62 6.34 -5.16
CA GLN A 70 -2.43 6.31 -3.96
C GLN A 70 -2.48 4.88 -3.40
N ILE A 71 -2.19 4.74 -2.12
CA ILE A 71 -2.24 3.48 -1.40
C ILE A 71 -3.23 3.62 -0.26
N ASP A 72 -4.26 2.80 -0.28
CA ASP A 72 -5.21 2.66 0.82
C ASP A 72 -5.29 1.18 1.21
N PRO A 73 -4.58 0.77 2.28
CA PRO A 73 -4.52 -0.61 2.69
C PRO A 73 -5.85 -1.15 3.23
N PHE A 74 -6.81 -0.28 3.57
CA PHE A 74 -8.10 -0.67 4.15
C PHE A 74 -9.17 -0.89 3.07
N THR A 75 -9.26 0.03 2.10
CA THR A 75 -10.28 -0.04 1.06
C THR A 75 -9.80 -0.73 -0.22
N ALA A 76 -8.50 -0.69 -0.48
CA ALA A 76 -7.87 -1.31 -1.64
C ALA A 76 -6.57 -2.05 -1.26
N PRO A 77 -6.64 -3.10 -0.38
CA PRO A 77 -5.46 -3.85 0.03
C PRO A 77 -4.76 -4.45 -1.18
N TRP A 78 -3.43 -4.44 -1.16
CA TRP A 78 -2.57 -4.93 -2.25
C TRP A 78 -2.69 -4.16 -3.57
N LYS A 79 -3.26 -2.96 -3.56
CA LYS A 79 -3.41 -2.13 -4.75
C LYS A 79 -2.69 -0.80 -4.59
N ALA A 80 -2.08 -0.34 -5.69
CA ALA A 80 -1.70 1.05 -5.87
C ALA A 80 -2.64 1.65 -6.92
N LEU A 81 -3.29 2.77 -6.60
CA LEU A 81 -4.27 3.40 -7.48
C LEU A 81 -3.60 4.53 -8.27
N CYS A 82 -3.86 4.56 -9.57
CA CYS A 82 -3.37 5.65 -10.41
C CYS A 82 -4.00 6.99 -10.01
N PRO A 83 -3.22 8.06 -9.81
CA PRO A 83 -3.76 9.37 -9.43
C PRO A 83 -4.63 10.02 -10.51
N THR A 84 -4.49 9.58 -11.78
CA THR A 84 -5.20 10.15 -12.92
C THR A 84 -6.49 9.41 -13.26
N CYS A 85 -6.44 8.07 -13.33
CA CYS A 85 -7.59 7.27 -13.79
C CYS A 85 -8.18 6.37 -12.71
N SER A 86 -7.60 6.34 -11.51
CA SER A 86 -8.03 5.52 -10.36
C SER A 86 -8.02 4.00 -10.60
N VAL A 87 -7.43 3.54 -11.69
CA VAL A 87 -7.24 2.10 -11.91
C VAL A 87 -6.23 1.56 -10.91
N GLY A 88 -6.58 0.45 -10.26
CA GLY A 88 -5.73 -0.21 -9.27
C GLY A 88 -4.82 -1.26 -9.89
N PHE A 89 -3.58 -1.31 -9.43
CA PHE A 89 -2.57 -2.28 -9.84
C PHE A 89 -1.96 -3.00 -8.62
N PRO A 90 -1.58 -4.28 -8.77
CA PRO A 90 -1.83 -5.13 -9.93
C PRO A 90 -3.33 -5.32 -10.18
N ARG A 91 -3.73 -5.56 -11.44
CA ARG A 91 -5.14 -5.78 -11.80
C ARG A 91 -5.67 -7.13 -11.36
N ASN A 92 -4.80 -8.12 -11.25
CA ASN A 92 -5.11 -9.45 -10.73
C ASN A 92 -5.41 -9.45 -9.21
N ASP A 93 -5.91 -10.57 -8.69
CA ASP A 93 -6.12 -10.75 -7.25
C ASP A 93 -4.85 -11.24 -6.53
N PHE A 94 -3.87 -10.33 -6.44
CA PHE A 94 -2.59 -10.64 -5.81
C PHE A 94 -2.73 -11.03 -4.33
N ALA A 95 -3.70 -10.48 -3.62
CA ALA A 95 -3.94 -10.82 -2.22
C ALA A 95 -4.32 -12.29 -2.05
N THR A 96 -5.20 -12.81 -2.89
CA THR A 96 -5.59 -14.22 -2.87
C THR A 96 -4.43 -15.11 -3.33
N PHE A 97 -3.69 -14.71 -4.37
CA PHE A 97 -2.47 -15.40 -4.78
C PHE A 97 -1.48 -15.53 -3.62
N TYR A 98 -1.16 -14.43 -2.94
CA TYR A 98 -0.23 -14.46 -1.80
C TYR A 98 -0.71 -15.38 -0.68
N ARG A 99 -2.00 -15.27 -0.31
CA ARG A 99 -2.58 -16.13 0.74
C ARG A 99 -2.55 -17.61 0.38
N SER A 100 -2.71 -17.95 -0.90
CA SER A 100 -2.67 -19.35 -1.35
C SER A 100 -1.29 -20.01 -1.16
N GLY A 101 -0.23 -19.20 -1.14
CA GLY A 101 1.15 -19.66 -0.94
C GLY A 101 1.62 -19.68 0.52
N LEU A 102 0.81 -19.25 1.49
CA LEU A 102 1.25 -19.24 2.89
C LEU A 102 1.34 -20.65 3.47
N ASP A 103 2.43 -20.91 4.19
CA ASP A 103 2.59 -22.12 5.01
C ASP A 103 1.90 -21.97 6.38
N GLU A 104 1.98 -23.02 7.22
CA GLU A 104 1.40 -23.04 8.56
C GLU A 104 2.01 -21.97 9.51
N ARG A 105 3.17 -21.43 9.17
CA ARG A 105 3.86 -20.37 9.92
C ARG A 105 3.57 -18.99 9.33
N GLY A 106 2.78 -18.90 8.26
CA GLY A 106 2.48 -17.66 7.56
C GLY A 106 3.62 -17.17 6.65
N LEU A 107 4.56 -18.06 6.27
CA LEU A 107 5.62 -17.73 5.33
C LEU A 107 5.18 -18.08 3.91
N PHE A 108 5.44 -17.18 2.96
CA PHE A 108 5.11 -17.38 1.57
C PHE A 108 6.06 -18.36 0.90
N ASP A 109 5.48 -19.40 0.26
CA ASP A 109 6.17 -20.37 -0.57
C ASP A 109 5.61 -20.30 -2.00
N PRO A 110 6.38 -19.80 -2.98
CA PRO A 110 5.91 -19.65 -4.35
C PRO A 110 5.56 -20.99 -5.03
N ALA A 111 6.11 -22.10 -4.55
CA ALA A 111 5.79 -23.44 -5.07
C ALA A 111 4.38 -23.90 -4.68
N ARG A 112 3.82 -23.36 -3.61
CA ARG A 112 2.47 -23.67 -3.11
C ARG A 112 1.40 -22.74 -3.67
N ALA A 113 1.82 -21.53 -4.09
CA ALA A 113 0.92 -20.49 -4.51
C ALA A 113 0.15 -20.85 -5.80
N ASP A 114 -1.14 -20.50 -5.83
CA ASP A 114 -1.98 -20.71 -7.00
C ASP A 114 -1.66 -19.67 -8.09
N ARG A 115 -0.80 -20.04 -9.02
CA ARG A 115 -0.34 -19.15 -10.10
C ARG A 115 -1.45 -18.76 -11.09
N THR A 116 -2.59 -19.45 -11.09
CA THR A 116 -3.73 -19.05 -11.94
C THR A 116 -4.31 -17.70 -11.52
N LEU A 117 -4.09 -17.30 -10.26
CA LEU A 117 -4.54 -16.03 -9.70
C LEU A 117 -3.65 -14.83 -10.11
N LEU A 118 -2.50 -15.08 -10.75
CA LEU A 118 -1.64 -14.01 -11.28
C LEU A 118 -2.16 -13.37 -12.56
N VAL A 119 -3.18 -13.94 -13.16
CA VAL A 119 -3.75 -13.45 -14.42
C VAL A 119 -4.99 -12.62 -14.12
N ASP A 120 -5.12 -11.46 -14.76
CA ASP A 120 -6.36 -10.67 -14.69
C ASP A 120 -7.48 -11.27 -15.52
N ALA A 121 -8.67 -10.65 -15.49
CA ALA A 121 -9.83 -11.11 -16.25
C ALA A 121 -9.61 -11.12 -17.78
N ASP A 122 -8.62 -10.38 -18.28
CA ASP A 122 -8.24 -10.33 -19.69
C ASP A 122 -7.10 -11.31 -20.04
N GLY A 123 -6.68 -12.13 -19.09
CA GLY A 123 -5.60 -13.10 -19.26
C GLY A 123 -4.20 -12.48 -19.25
N ARG A 124 -4.03 -11.27 -18.67
CA ARG A 124 -2.75 -10.58 -18.55
C ARG A 124 -2.19 -10.75 -17.14
N SER A 125 -0.88 -10.84 -17.04
CA SER A 125 -0.19 -10.78 -15.76
C SER A 125 0.53 -9.43 -15.63
N ASP A 126 0.13 -8.63 -14.66
CA ASP A 126 0.83 -7.39 -14.32
C ASP A 126 2.16 -7.65 -13.62
N LEU A 127 2.42 -8.89 -13.25
CA LEU A 127 3.61 -9.34 -12.53
C LEU A 127 4.52 -10.22 -13.39
N ALA A 128 4.26 -10.30 -14.70
CA ALA A 128 5.14 -10.99 -15.64
C ALA A 128 6.55 -10.38 -15.55
N GLY A 129 7.52 -11.14 -15.09
CA GLY A 129 8.90 -10.70 -14.85
C GLY A 129 9.28 -10.52 -13.37
N ILE A 130 8.36 -10.75 -12.42
CA ILE A 130 8.70 -10.86 -10.99
C ILE A 130 9.03 -12.32 -10.62
N ASP A 131 8.80 -13.24 -11.52
CA ASP A 131 8.92 -14.69 -11.33
C ASP A 131 10.29 -15.28 -11.65
N ASP A 132 11.28 -14.48 -12.06
CA ASP A 132 12.64 -14.93 -12.41
C ASP A 132 13.69 -14.57 -11.34
#